data_a4abf682c23df8ee897ca2248fec0a61
#
_entry.id   a4abf682c23df8ee897ca2248fec0a61
#
_cell.length_a   1.000
_cell.length_b   1.000
_cell.length_c   1.000
_cell.angle_alpha   90.00
_cell.angle_beta   90.00
_cell.angle_gamma   90.00
#
_symmetry.space_group_name_H-M   'P 1'
#
loop_
_entity.id
_entity.type
_entity.pdbx_description
1 polymer ?
#
loop_
_entity_poly.entity_id
_entity_poly.type
_entity_poly.pdbx_seq_one_letter_code
_entity_poly.pdbx_strand_id
1 'polypeptide(L)'
;VEARKAAGAALPQMLKERIVNGFNPQRSGDLFIVTKSGYMDGYATGTNHGVFYNYDAHIPLLWYGNGIKKGQVNSVNYMTDIAPTISTLLGIQMPSGSIGKPILEVIQ
;
A
#
# COMPACT_ATOMS: atom_id res chain seq x y z
N VAL A 1 -4.78 -10.97 -15.53
CA VAL A 1 -3.94 -12.01 -14.92
C VAL A 1 -4.80 -12.87 -13.99
N GLU A 2 -4.64 -14.17 -14.06
CA GLU A 2 -5.30 -15.08 -13.11
C GLU A 2 -4.71 -14.85 -11.71
N ALA A 3 -5.55 -14.44 -10.77
CA ALA A 3 -5.10 -13.98 -9.44
C ALA A 3 -4.30 -15.08 -8.68
N ARG A 4 -4.75 -16.33 -8.76
CA ARG A 4 -4.08 -17.47 -8.09
C ARG A 4 -2.69 -17.78 -8.65
N LYS A 5 -2.43 -17.43 -9.91
CA LYS A 5 -1.15 -17.66 -10.60
C LYS A 5 -0.27 -16.43 -10.70
N ALA A 6 -0.68 -15.32 -10.09
CA ALA A 6 0.05 -14.05 -10.20
C ALA A 6 1.50 -14.15 -9.71
N ALA A 7 1.77 -14.95 -8.67
CA ALA A 7 3.12 -15.15 -8.14
C ALA A 7 4.10 -15.73 -9.18
N GLY A 8 3.61 -16.61 -10.07
CA GLY A 8 4.40 -17.23 -11.14
C GLY A 8 4.35 -16.51 -12.49
N ALA A 9 3.54 -15.46 -12.61
CA ALA A 9 3.37 -14.75 -13.87
C ALA A 9 4.58 -13.87 -14.21
N ALA A 10 4.82 -13.65 -15.51
CA ALA A 10 5.83 -12.70 -16.01
C ALA A 10 5.34 -11.26 -15.87
N LEU A 11 5.29 -10.76 -14.64
CA LEU A 11 4.84 -9.42 -14.26
C LEU A 11 5.98 -8.67 -13.54
N PRO A 12 5.98 -7.33 -13.59
CA PRO A 12 6.85 -6.53 -12.73
C PRO A 12 6.67 -6.93 -11.26
N GLN A 13 7.78 -7.04 -10.52
CA GLN A 13 7.78 -7.56 -9.14
C GLN A 13 6.81 -6.81 -8.22
N MET A 14 6.81 -5.49 -8.28
CA MET A 14 5.90 -4.64 -7.47
C MET A 14 4.42 -4.94 -7.73
N LEU A 15 4.05 -5.18 -8.99
CA LEU A 15 2.68 -5.53 -9.35
C LEU A 15 2.30 -6.92 -8.84
N LYS A 16 3.22 -7.86 -8.99
CA LYS A 16 3.07 -9.23 -8.49
C LYS A 16 2.81 -9.25 -6.98
N GLU A 17 3.62 -8.55 -6.21
CA GLU A 17 3.49 -8.44 -4.75
C GLU A 17 2.14 -7.84 -4.34
N ARG A 18 1.69 -6.79 -5.00
CA ARG A 18 0.39 -6.16 -4.71
C ARG A 18 -0.78 -7.10 -4.98
N ILE A 19 -0.74 -7.83 -6.10
CA ILE A 19 -1.79 -8.80 -6.43
C ILE A 19 -1.79 -9.94 -5.40
N VAL A 20 -0.64 -10.51 -5.10
CA VAL A 20 -0.52 -11.64 -4.16
C VAL A 20 -0.95 -11.24 -2.75
N ASN A 21 -0.48 -10.08 -2.26
CA ASN A 21 -0.82 -9.60 -0.91
C ASN A 21 -2.29 -9.18 -0.77
N GLY A 22 -2.91 -8.74 -1.86
CA GLY A 22 -4.34 -8.40 -1.89
C GLY A 22 -5.27 -9.58 -2.15
N PHE A 23 -4.75 -10.76 -2.52
CA PHE A 23 -5.56 -11.91 -2.88
C PHE A 23 -6.11 -12.65 -1.65
N ASN A 24 -7.42 -12.83 -1.64
CA ASN A 24 -8.10 -13.68 -0.67
C ASN A 24 -8.91 -14.76 -1.41
N PRO A 25 -8.68 -16.06 -1.16
CA PRO A 25 -9.31 -17.15 -1.91
C PRO A 25 -10.85 -17.17 -1.87
N GLN A 26 -11.44 -16.60 -0.82
CA GLN A 26 -12.88 -16.58 -0.62
C GLN A 26 -13.56 -15.29 -1.08
N ARG A 27 -12.78 -14.22 -1.32
CA ARG A 27 -13.33 -12.86 -1.54
C ARG A 27 -12.82 -12.20 -2.82
N SER A 28 -11.71 -12.66 -3.35
CA SER A 28 -11.15 -12.12 -4.61
C SER A 28 -11.74 -12.83 -5.82
N GLY A 29 -11.90 -12.09 -6.91
CA GLY A 29 -12.24 -12.68 -8.20
C GLY A 29 -11.10 -13.54 -8.78
N ASP A 30 -11.42 -14.33 -9.78
CA ASP A 30 -10.45 -15.22 -10.43
C ASP A 30 -9.47 -14.48 -11.34
N LEU A 31 -9.86 -13.31 -11.84
CA LEU A 31 -9.08 -12.50 -12.78
C LEU A 31 -8.76 -11.13 -12.19
N PHE A 32 -7.54 -10.70 -12.39
CA PHE A 32 -7.08 -9.35 -12.08
C PHE A 32 -6.80 -8.59 -13.37
N ILE A 33 -7.55 -7.50 -13.61
CA ILE A 33 -7.37 -6.66 -14.79
C ILE A 33 -6.33 -5.59 -14.45
N VAL A 34 -5.27 -5.54 -15.24
CA VAL A 34 -4.23 -4.51 -15.13
C VAL A 34 -4.26 -3.67 -16.40
N THR A 35 -4.68 -2.43 -16.27
CA THR A 35 -4.66 -1.48 -17.38
C THR A 35 -3.23 -1.01 -17.67
N LYS A 36 -2.98 -0.57 -18.89
CA LYS A 36 -1.73 0.11 -19.25
C LYS A 36 -1.65 1.47 -18.54
N SER A 37 -0.43 1.97 -18.38
CA SER A 37 -0.23 3.33 -17.85
C SER A 37 -1.01 4.37 -18.66
N GLY A 38 -1.66 5.30 -17.98
CA GLY A 38 -2.49 6.33 -18.58
C GLY A 38 -3.91 5.87 -18.98
N TYR A 39 -4.25 4.60 -18.77
CA TYR A 39 -5.61 4.09 -18.98
C TYR A 39 -6.33 3.96 -17.63
N MET A 40 -7.52 4.47 -17.59
CA MET A 40 -8.41 4.43 -16.43
C MET A 40 -9.78 3.97 -16.89
N ASP A 41 -10.42 3.11 -16.11
CA ASP A 41 -11.85 2.81 -16.26
C ASP A 41 -12.64 3.87 -15.50
N GLY A 42 -13.66 4.43 -16.13
CA GLY A 42 -14.47 5.47 -15.51
C GLY A 42 -15.39 6.22 -16.48
N TYR A 43 -16.06 7.21 -15.94
CA TYR A 43 -16.93 8.10 -16.69
C TYR A 43 -16.11 9.19 -17.41
N ALA A 44 -16.76 9.92 -18.33
CA ALA A 44 -16.14 10.98 -19.11
C ALA A 44 -15.59 12.15 -18.27
N THR A 45 -16.04 12.28 -17.03
CA THR A 45 -15.62 13.32 -16.09
C THR A 45 -15.40 12.73 -14.70
N GLY A 46 -14.49 13.33 -13.93
CA GLY A 46 -14.17 12.92 -12.57
C GLY A 46 -12.76 12.35 -12.44
N THR A 47 -12.45 11.91 -11.24
CA THR A 47 -11.19 11.24 -10.87
C THR A 47 -11.49 9.88 -10.30
N ASN A 48 -10.58 8.93 -10.50
CA ASN A 48 -10.69 7.57 -9.98
C ASN A 48 -9.32 7.04 -9.61
N HIS A 49 -9.29 6.02 -8.77
CA HIS A 49 -8.13 5.23 -8.39
C HIS A 49 -8.29 3.79 -8.87
N GLY A 50 -7.21 3.02 -8.86
CA GLY A 50 -7.30 1.58 -9.14
C GLY A 50 -6.16 1.03 -9.98
N VAL A 51 -5.13 1.84 -10.21
CA VAL A 51 -3.92 1.39 -10.91
C VAL A 51 -2.70 1.37 -9.98
N PHE A 52 -1.67 0.62 -10.38
CA PHE A 52 -0.49 0.38 -9.53
C PHE A 52 0.67 1.35 -9.82
N TYR A 53 0.47 2.28 -10.74
CA TYR A 53 1.52 3.21 -11.16
C TYR A 53 1.74 4.29 -10.11
N ASN A 54 2.95 4.84 -10.07
CA ASN A 54 3.35 5.81 -9.06
C ASN A 54 2.44 7.04 -9.00
N TYR A 55 1.91 7.49 -10.12
CA TYR A 55 0.98 8.63 -10.13
C TYR A 55 -0.35 8.38 -9.40
N ASP A 56 -0.70 7.12 -9.14
CA ASP A 56 -1.89 6.74 -8.38
C ASP A 56 -1.55 6.16 -7.00
N ALA A 57 -0.44 5.46 -6.90
CA ALA A 57 -0.08 4.70 -5.70
C ALA A 57 0.88 5.45 -4.75
N HIS A 58 1.57 6.48 -5.23
CA HIS A 58 2.48 7.28 -4.40
C HIS A 58 1.74 8.48 -3.83
N ILE A 59 1.44 8.41 -2.55
CA ILE A 59 0.68 9.43 -1.81
C ILE A 59 1.54 10.01 -0.67
N PRO A 60 1.29 11.26 -0.26
CA PRO A 60 1.94 11.83 0.91
C PRO A 60 1.47 11.14 2.18
N LEU A 61 2.37 10.95 3.14
CA LEU A 61 2.08 10.49 4.49
C LEU A 61 2.51 11.57 5.49
N LEU A 62 1.52 12.24 6.08
CA LEU A 62 1.76 13.34 7.02
C LEU A 62 1.51 12.87 8.46
N TRP A 63 2.48 13.14 9.33
CA TRP A 63 2.40 12.87 10.75
C TRP A 63 2.37 14.18 11.54
N TYR A 64 1.44 14.28 12.48
CA TYR A 64 1.32 15.44 13.36
C TYR A 64 0.85 15.01 14.75
N GLY A 65 1.51 15.48 15.78
CA GLY A 65 1.11 15.21 17.17
C GLY A 65 2.27 15.14 18.14
N ASN A 66 1.94 14.80 19.38
CA ASN A 66 2.93 14.56 20.43
C ASN A 66 3.79 13.34 20.09
N GLY A 67 5.09 13.41 20.35
CA GLY A 67 6.03 12.34 20.04
C GLY A 67 6.43 12.25 18.56
N ILE A 68 5.95 13.17 17.70
CA ILE A 68 6.33 13.23 16.29
C ILE A 68 7.51 14.18 16.12
N LYS A 69 8.56 13.65 15.51
CA LYS A 69 9.76 14.42 15.17
C LYS A 69 9.50 15.35 13.97
N LYS A 70 9.88 16.61 14.11
CA LYS A 70 9.84 17.54 12.97
C LYS A 70 10.89 17.17 11.93
N GLY A 71 10.47 17.02 10.69
CA GLY A 71 11.37 16.69 9.59
C GLY A 71 10.67 16.15 8.36
N GLN A 72 11.46 15.57 7.46
CA GLN A 72 11.02 14.89 6.27
C GLN A 72 11.74 13.55 6.18
N VAL A 73 11.00 12.52 5.83
CA VAL A 73 11.52 11.16 5.61
C VAL A 73 11.39 10.85 4.12
N ASN A 74 12.50 10.47 3.50
CA ASN A 74 12.55 10.17 2.05
C ASN A 74 12.58 8.67 1.75
N SER A 75 12.56 7.82 2.78
CA SER A 75 12.42 6.37 2.63
C SER A 75 11.02 6.01 2.15
N VAL A 76 10.93 4.91 1.40
CA VAL A 76 9.64 4.37 0.97
C VAL A 76 8.95 3.73 2.18
N ASN A 77 7.76 4.21 2.49
CA ASN A 77 6.91 3.67 3.53
C ASN A 77 5.57 3.21 2.94
N TYR A 78 4.91 2.30 3.60
CA TYR A 78 3.66 1.71 3.11
C TYR A 78 2.51 2.01 4.08
N MET A 79 1.29 1.96 3.57
CA MET A 79 0.08 2.12 4.41
C MET A 79 0.03 1.11 5.55
N THR A 80 0.63 -0.07 5.38
CA THR A 80 0.76 -1.09 6.41
C THR A 80 1.64 -0.66 7.59
N ASP A 81 2.50 0.34 7.42
CA ASP A 81 3.44 0.82 8.43
C ASP A 81 2.78 1.80 9.42
N ILE A 82 1.59 2.30 9.09
CA ILE A 82 0.87 3.28 9.93
C ILE A 82 0.52 2.69 11.30
N ALA A 83 -0.14 1.54 11.33
CA ALA A 83 -0.58 0.92 12.57
C ALA A 83 0.61 0.53 13.49
N PRO A 84 1.68 -0.10 13.00
CA PRO A 84 2.89 -0.32 13.80
C PRO A 84 3.52 0.96 14.36
N THR A 85 3.56 2.02 13.57
CA THR A 85 4.12 3.31 14.00
C THR A 85 3.28 3.92 15.14
N ILE A 86 1.96 3.91 15.00
CA ILE A 86 1.05 4.39 16.07
C ILE A 86 1.19 3.53 17.33
N SER A 87 1.27 2.22 17.18
CA SER A 87 1.44 1.32 18.32
C SER A 87 2.75 1.59 19.07
N THR A 88 3.83 1.86 18.34
CA THR A 88 5.12 2.24 18.94
C THR A 88 5.03 3.58 19.67
N LEU A 89 4.38 4.59 19.09
CA LEU A 89 4.16 5.89 19.71
C LEU A 89 3.35 5.79 21.02
N LEU A 90 2.39 4.88 21.06
CA LEU A 90 1.52 4.67 22.23
C LEU A 90 2.09 3.68 23.25
N GLY A 91 3.20 3.01 22.95
CA GLY A 91 3.77 1.97 23.80
C GLY A 91 2.85 0.75 23.97
N ILE A 92 2.06 0.43 22.95
CA ILE A 92 1.13 -0.71 22.98
C ILE A 92 1.55 -1.79 21.98
N GLN A 93 1.00 -2.98 22.16
CA GLN A 93 1.24 -4.09 21.24
C GLN A 93 0.69 -3.78 19.83
N MET A 94 1.45 -4.14 18.81
CA MET A 94 1.00 -4.05 17.41
C MET A 94 -0.19 -4.98 17.15
N PRO A 95 -1.10 -4.61 16.24
CA PRO A 95 -2.17 -5.50 15.81
C PRO A 95 -1.61 -6.84 15.28
N SER A 96 -2.20 -7.96 15.69
CA SER A 96 -1.70 -9.30 15.37
C SER A 96 -1.64 -9.60 13.86
N GLY A 97 -2.50 -8.96 13.06
CA GLY A 97 -2.51 -9.08 11.61
C GLY A 97 -1.64 -8.07 10.87
N SER A 98 -0.88 -7.23 11.57
CA SER A 98 -0.03 -6.23 10.93
C SER A 98 1.21 -6.87 10.33
N ILE A 99 1.50 -6.56 9.05
CA ILE A 99 2.70 -6.98 8.33
C ILE A 99 3.70 -5.84 8.11
N GLY A 100 3.31 -4.63 8.49
CA GLY A 100 4.14 -3.42 8.37
C GLY A 100 5.19 -3.31 9.45
N LYS A 101 6.02 -2.26 9.33
CA LYS A 101 7.09 -1.93 10.28
C LYS A 101 6.89 -0.51 10.81
N PRO A 102 7.26 -0.21 12.06
CA PRO A 102 7.21 1.16 12.56
C PRO A 102 8.20 2.06 11.81
N ILE A 103 7.75 3.24 11.44
CA ILE A 103 8.58 4.29 10.82
C ILE A 103 9.29 5.03 11.94
N LEU A 104 10.44 4.52 12.37
CA LEU A 104 11.17 5.06 13.52
C LEU A 104 11.70 6.48 13.30
N GLU A 105 11.92 6.86 12.02
CA GLU A 105 12.41 8.19 11.67
C GLU A 105 11.44 9.32 12.01
N VAL A 106 10.15 9.03 12.17
CA VAL A 106 9.12 10.04 12.54
C VAL A 106 8.89 10.12 14.04
N ILE A 107 9.47 9.21 14.82
CA ILE A 107 9.30 9.13 16.27
C ILE A 107 10.44 9.88 16.99
N GLN A 108 10.10 10.63 18.06
CA GLN A 108 11.08 11.31 18.93
C GLN A 108 11.74 10.33 19.88
#